data_abd50a522a05fe7ae28e67defa82e1bb
#
_entry.id   abd50a522a05fe7ae28e67defa82e1bb
#
_cell.length_a   1.000
_cell.length_b   1.000
_cell.length_c   1.000
_cell.angle_alpha   90.00
_cell.angle_beta   90.00
_cell.angle_gamma   90.00
#
_symmetry.space_group_name_H-M   'P 1'
#
loop_
_entity.id
_entity.type
_entity.pdbx_description
1 polymer ?
#
loop_
_entity_poly.entity_id
_entity_poly.type
_entity_poly.pdbx_seq_one_letter_code
_entity_poly.pdbx_strand_id
1 'polypeptide(L)'
;MRPHTPGRHLLQMAAAAITVIVLMILATLLIDPYRVFGITGWNRKNFMPNTRYLQIESLKSKDAQAYIMGTSRVNFYDVKDFQELSGLSCYNITTPGSTLRETRMQLEWLLARKKPQMILLGLDYDIQFLVPPLTTEYLNKWMHPETTGVPLWRFRMEYLRFDVESTWLAIKRNFFEWKVTYLFDPETGHYSLPKREDEIRLNWPAYEAAQFRGMPKESRKARPEHEEDLRQIVALLREHGVESRVVLNPMHHMLLASFDRADFEAWKSRVKAICGEVSDFSEEPALIQDNRFFYEPVHFNAKAGRWMLERVFLTKTKAP
;
A
#
# COMPACT_ATOMS: atom_id res chain seq x y z
N MET A 1 50.43 -19.30 -39.72
CA MET A 1 49.49 -18.46 -38.93
C MET A 1 48.31 -18.13 -39.81
N ARG A 2 47.09 -18.55 -39.43
CA ARG A 2 45.87 -18.15 -40.20
C ARG A 2 45.53 -16.71 -39.87
N PRO A 3 45.29 -15.82 -40.87
CA PRO A 3 44.95 -14.44 -40.58
C PRO A 3 43.64 -14.38 -39.79
N HIS A 4 43.70 -13.79 -38.61
CA HIS A 4 42.51 -13.49 -37.82
C HIS A 4 41.65 -12.48 -38.57
N THR A 5 40.55 -12.92 -39.17
CA THR A 5 39.62 -12.03 -39.88
C THR A 5 38.85 -11.22 -38.86
N PRO A 6 38.93 -9.85 -38.88
CA PRO A 6 38.25 -8.98 -37.92
C PRO A 6 36.75 -9.27 -37.79
N GLY A 7 36.09 -9.71 -38.86
CA GLY A 7 34.67 -10.06 -38.86
C GLY A 7 34.31 -11.27 -37.98
N ARG A 8 35.21 -12.22 -37.79
CA ARG A 8 34.95 -13.41 -36.92
C ARG A 8 34.96 -13.01 -35.44
N HIS A 9 35.83 -12.11 -35.03
CA HIS A 9 35.84 -11.61 -33.65
C HIS A 9 34.61 -10.77 -33.35
N LEU A 10 34.17 -9.89 -34.26
CA LEU A 10 32.96 -9.13 -34.13
C LEU A 10 31.73 -10.03 -33.98
N LEU A 11 31.64 -11.08 -34.80
CA LEU A 11 30.55 -12.07 -34.69
C LEU A 11 30.57 -12.84 -33.36
N GLN A 12 31.73 -13.20 -32.86
CA GLN A 12 31.90 -13.87 -31.56
C GLN A 12 31.49 -12.93 -30.39
N MET A 13 31.91 -11.67 -30.47
CA MET A 13 31.52 -10.65 -29.46
C MET A 13 30.01 -10.41 -29.48
N ALA A 14 29.41 -10.29 -30.67
CA ALA A 14 27.97 -10.12 -30.79
C ALA A 14 27.21 -11.35 -30.25
N ALA A 15 27.65 -12.57 -30.57
CA ALA A 15 27.06 -13.81 -30.05
C ALA A 15 27.17 -13.89 -28.53
N ALA A 16 28.34 -13.55 -27.96
CA ALA A 16 28.51 -13.49 -26.50
C ALA A 16 27.60 -12.47 -25.85
N ALA A 17 27.50 -11.27 -26.41
CA ALA A 17 26.61 -10.23 -25.89
C ALA A 17 25.12 -10.67 -25.91
N ILE A 18 24.68 -11.25 -27.03
CA ILE A 18 23.31 -11.80 -27.15
C ILE A 18 23.07 -12.89 -26.12
N THR A 19 24.05 -13.81 -25.93
CA THR A 19 23.94 -14.88 -24.92
C THR A 19 23.77 -14.31 -23.51
N VAL A 20 24.56 -13.31 -23.15
CA VAL A 20 24.43 -12.65 -21.83
C VAL A 20 23.05 -12.01 -21.67
N ILE A 21 22.58 -11.28 -22.67
CA ILE A 21 21.24 -10.64 -22.63
C ILE A 21 20.14 -11.72 -22.46
N VAL A 22 20.21 -12.81 -23.21
CA VAL A 22 19.25 -13.91 -23.10
C VAL A 22 19.28 -14.52 -21.70
N LEU A 23 20.47 -14.78 -21.15
CA LEU A 23 20.61 -15.31 -19.78
C LEU A 23 20.05 -14.34 -18.73
N MET A 24 20.24 -13.03 -18.88
CA MET A 24 19.68 -12.02 -18.00
C MET A 24 18.14 -12.01 -18.06
N ILE A 25 17.58 -12.09 -19.27
CA ILE A 25 16.11 -12.17 -19.45
C ILE A 25 15.58 -13.46 -18.81
N LEU A 26 16.21 -14.61 -19.07
CA LEU A 26 15.80 -15.89 -18.48
C LEU A 26 15.89 -15.83 -16.94
N ALA A 27 16.97 -15.28 -16.39
CA ALA A 27 17.10 -15.10 -14.95
C ALA A 27 15.96 -14.19 -14.38
N THR A 28 15.64 -13.10 -15.06
CA THR A 28 14.52 -12.21 -14.67
C THR A 28 13.19 -12.97 -14.69
N LEU A 29 12.90 -13.74 -15.72
CA LEU A 29 11.67 -14.52 -15.84
C LEU A 29 11.56 -15.61 -14.77
N LEU A 30 12.67 -16.33 -14.50
CA LEU A 30 12.69 -17.44 -13.54
C LEU A 30 12.66 -16.94 -12.07
N ILE A 31 13.36 -15.85 -11.78
CA ILE A 31 13.40 -15.29 -10.43
C ILE A 31 12.17 -14.43 -10.15
N ASP A 32 11.69 -13.73 -11.16
CA ASP A 32 10.52 -12.86 -11.12
C ASP A 32 10.53 -11.95 -9.87
N PRO A 33 11.53 -11.05 -9.74
CA PRO A 33 11.75 -10.29 -8.51
C PRO A 33 10.55 -9.39 -8.15
N TYR A 34 9.75 -8.99 -9.12
CA TYR A 34 8.55 -8.16 -8.95
C TYR A 34 7.24 -8.95 -8.96
N ARG A 35 7.29 -10.26 -9.17
CA ARG A 35 6.14 -11.18 -9.23
C ARG A 35 5.10 -10.78 -10.30
N VAL A 36 5.55 -10.25 -11.44
CA VAL A 36 4.68 -9.78 -12.53
C VAL A 36 4.51 -10.80 -13.66
N PHE A 37 5.39 -11.80 -13.74
CA PHE A 37 5.31 -12.86 -14.76
C PHE A 37 4.53 -14.08 -14.27
N GLY A 38 4.65 -14.43 -13.01
CA GLY A 38 3.94 -15.56 -12.40
C GLY A 38 4.36 -16.94 -12.94
N ILE A 39 5.56 -17.05 -13.60
CA ILE A 39 6.03 -18.28 -14.22
C ILE A 39 6.43 -19.31 -13.18
N THR A 40 7.03 -18.87 -12.09
CA THR A 40 7.49 -19.73 -11.01
C THR A 40 6.86 -19.34 -9.68
N GLY A 41 6.36 -20.31 -8.94
CA GLY A 41 5.65 -20.04 -7.68
C GLY A 41 6.54 -19.89 -6.45
N TRP A 42 7.88 -19.85 -6.58
CA TRP A 42 8.79 -19.88 -5.43
C TRP A 42 8.97 -18.52 -4.74
N ASN A 43 8.88 -17.41 -5.48
CA ASN A 43 9.09 -16.05 -4.94
C ASN A 43 7.86 -15.56 -4.17
N ARG A 44 7.55 -16.17 -3.02
CA ARG A 44 6.35 -15.86 -2.23
C ARG A 44 6.57 -14.79 -1.18
N LYS A 45 7.79 -14.66 -0.67
CA LYS A 45 8.13 -13.75 0.43
C LYS A 45 8.42 -12.31 -0.03
N ASN A 46 8.59 -12.08 -1.33
CA ASN A 46 8.96 -10.76 -1.86
C ASN A 46 7.72 -9.96 -2.28
N PHE A 47 6.98 -9.42 -1.31
CA PHE A 47 5.75 -8.65 -1.55
C PHE A 47 6.02 -7.19 -1.91
N MET A 48 6.88 -6.52 -1.16
CA MET A 48 7.05 -5.07 -1.21
C MET A 48 7.50 -4.44 -2.54
N PRO A 49 8.26 -5.09 -3.43
CA PRO A 49 8.70 -4.42 -4.66
C PRO A 49 7.56 -3.97 -5.57
N ASN A 50 6.42 -4.69 -5.56
CA ASN A 50 5.27 -4.31 -6.38
C ASN A 50 3.93 -4.62 -5.71
N THR A 51 3.69 -4.02 -4.55
CA THR A 51 2.44 -4.19 -3.79
C THR A 51 1.21 -3.78 -4.59
N ARG A 52 1.32 -2.72 -5.39
CA ARG A 52 0.25 -2.17 -6.24
C ARG A 52 -0.26 -3.17 -7.27
N TYR A 53 0.65 -3.92 -7.88
CA TYR A 53 0.30 -4.98 -8.80
C TYR A 53 -0.29 -6.19 -8.06
N LEU A 54 0.40 -6.65 -7.02
CA LEU A 54 0.06 -7.87 -6.30
C LEU A 54 -1.27 -7.79 -5.55
N GLN A 55 -1.64 -6.63 -5.02
CA GLN A 55 -2.94 -6.41 -4.39
C GLN A 55 -4.08 -6.66 -5.38
N ILE A 56 -4.03 -6.05 -6.55
CA ILE A 56 -5.07 -6.20 -7.57
C ILE A 56 -5.06 -7.61 -8.15
N GLU A 57 -3.87 -8.18 -8.42
CA GLU A 57 -3.75 -9.56 -8.93
C GLU A 57 -4.37 -10.57 -7.98
N SER A 58 -4.11 -10.44 -6.68
CA SER A 58 -4.69 -11.29 -5.64
C SER A 58 -6.21 -11.08 -5.51
N LEU A 59 -6.67 -9.84 -5.62
CA LEU A 59 -8.07 -9.47 -5.48
C LEU A 59 -8.96 -10.01 -6.62
N LYS A 60 -8.42 -10.28 -7.81
CA LYS A 60 -9.19 -10.80 -8.96
C LYS A 60 -10.02 -12.03 -8.63
N SER A 61 -9.47 -12.94 -7.87
CA SER A 61 -10.11 -14.21 -7.48
C SER A 61 -10.91 -14.14 -6.18
N LYS A 62 -11.01 -12.97 -5.54
CA LYS A 62 -11.64 -12.81 -4.23
C LYS A 62 -12.91 -11.97 -4.35
N ASP A 63 -13.97 -12.47 -3.74
CA ASP A 63 -15.21 -11.72 -3.57
C ASP A 63 -15.42 -11.45 -2.07
N ALA A 64 -15.55 -10.18 -1.74
CA ALA A 64 -15.86 -9.72 -0.40
C ALA A 64 -17.04 -8.73 -0.46
N GLN A 65 -17.79 -8.65 0.64
CA GLN A 65 -18.91 -7.71 0.77
C GLN A 65 -18.40 -6.29 1.11
N ALA A 66 -17.26 -6.21 1.76
CA ALA A 66 -16.64 -4.95 2.13
C ALA A 66 -15.14 -4.91 1.79
N TYR A 67 -14.62 -3.72 1.59
CA TYR A 67 -13.20 -3.51 1.34
C TYR A 67 -12.67 -2.37 2.19
N ILE A 68 -11.43 -2.55 2.71
CA ILE A 68 -10.68 -1.50 3.38
C ILE A 68 -9.72 -0.91 2.35
N MET A 69 -9.71 0.40 2.17
CA MET A 69 -8.86 1.08 1.17
C MET A 69 -8.10 2.25 1.79
N GLY A 70 -6.86 2.43 1.40
CA GLY A 70 -6.01 3.54 1.84
C GLY A 70 -4.52 3.23 1.77
N THR A 71 -3.74 3.95 2.56
CA THR A 71 -2.26 3.82 2.60
C THR A 71 -1.82 2.61 3.43
N SER A 72 -0.51 2.54 3.76
CA SER A 72 0.02 1.52 4.67
C SER A 72 -0.65 1.49 6.05
N ARG A 73 -1.26 2.59 6.49
CA ARG A 73 -1.92 2.66 7.80
C ARG A 73 -3.17 1.79 7.87
N VAL A 74 -3.96 1.72 6.80
CA VAL A 74 -5.18 0.89 6.80
C VAL A 74 -4.88 -0.61 6.84
N ASN A 75 -3.63 -1.01 6.64
CA ASN A 75 -3.21 -2.39 6.87
C ASN A 75 -3.48 -2.86 8.30
N PHE A 76 -3.47 -1.96 9.25
CA PHE A 76 -3.63 -2.29 10.68
C PHE A 76 -5.08 -2.31 11.16
N TYR A 77 -6.03 -2.15 10.26
CA TYR A 77 -7.40 -2.61 10.45
C TYR A 77 -7.46 -4.09 10.12
N ASP A 78 -7.45 -4.94 11.14
CA ASP A 78 -7.49 -6.40 10.95
C ASP A 78 -8.80 -6.81 10.29
N VAL A 79 -8.70 -7.63 9.25
CA VAL A 79 -9.85 -8.10 8.47
C VAL A 79 -10.81 -8.93 9.34
N LYS A 80 -10.30 -9.70 10.32
CA LYS A 80 -11.12 -10.50 11.23
C LYS A 80 -11.88 -9.60 12.19
N ASP A 81 -11.23 -8.58 12.76
CA ASP A 81 -11.88 -7.60 13.61
C ASP A 81 -12.98 -6.84 12.84
N PHE A 82 -12.68 -6.45 11.59
CA PHE A 82 -13.67 -5.83 10.73
C PHE A 82 -14.89 -6.74 10.49
N GLN A 83 -14.65 -8.02 10.15
CA GLN A 83 -15.73 -9.01 9.93
C GLN A 83 -16.55 -9.25 11.20
N GLU A 84 -15.90 -9.37 12.35
CA GLU A 84 -16.56 -9.54 13.65
C GLU A 84 -17.52 -8.38 13.97
N LEU A 85 -17.07 -7.15 13.72
CA LEU A 85 -17.79 -5.93 14.09
C LEU A 85 -18.86 -5.51 13.06
N SER A 86 -18.62 -5.76 11.79
CA SER A 86 -19.55 -5.36 10.71
C SER A 86 -20.51 -6.46 10.28
N GLY A 87 -20.17 -7.73 10.51
CA GLY A 87 -20.87 -8.89 9.96
C GLY A 87 -20.64 -9.13 8.47
N LEU A 88 -19.74 -8.36 7.81
CA LEU A 88 -19.47 -8.44 6.37
C LEU A 88 -18.12 -9.13 6.10
N SER A 89 -18.08 -10.02 5.09
CA SER A 89 -16.78 -10.49 4.58
C SER A 89 -15.97 -9.33 4.04
N CYS A 90 -14.67 -9.30 4.37
CA CYS A 90 -13.82 -8.13 4.07
C CYS A 90 -12.51 -8.52 3.39
N TYR A 91 -12.03 -7.66 2.50
CA TYR A 91 -10.69 -7.73 1.93
C TYR A 91 -9.98 -6.38 2.07
N ASN A 92 -8.69 -6.40 2.45
CA ASN A 92 -7.92 -5.20 2.67
C ASN A 92 -7.10 -4.84 1.43
N ILE A 93 -7.38 -3.68 0.80
CA ILE A 93 -6.66 -3.14 -0.35
C ILE A 93 -5.69 -2.06 0.15
N THR A 94 -4.75 -2.46 0.99
CA THR A 94 -3.69 -1.56 1.48
C THR A 94 -2.66 -1.31 0.41
N THR A 95 -2.43 -0.04 0.09
CA THR A 95 -1.37 0.35 -0.85
C THR A 95 -0.38 1.30 -0.16
N PRO A 96 0.79 0.80 0.29
CA PRO A 96 1.77 1.63 1.00
C PRO A 96 2.17 2.88 0.22
N GLY A 97 2.05 4.05 0.87
CA GLY A 97 2.38 5.33 0.27
C GLY A 97 1.48 5.74 -0.89
N SER A 98 0.25 5.19 -1.00
CA SER A 98 -0.67 5.55 -2.09
C SER A 98 -1.18 6.98 -1.97
N THR A 99 -1.36 7.61 -3.12
CA THR A 99 -2.10 8.85 -3.28
C THR A 99 -3.60 8.58 -3.45
N LEU A 100 -4.44 9.60 -3.30
CA LEU A 100 -5.88 9.49 -3.57
C LEU A 100 -6.17 9.13 -5.03
N ARG A 101 -5.34 9.57 -5.98
CA ARG A 101 -5.44 9.17 -7.39
C ARG A 101 -5.31 7.65 -7.57
N GLU A 102 -4.34 7.02 -6.90
CA GLU A 102 -4.20 5.56 -6.95
C GLU A 102 -5.39 4.86 -6.31
N THR A 103 -5.85 5.35 -5.15
CA THR A 103 -7.03 4.82 -4.47
C THR A 103 -8.27 4.92 -5.36
N ARG A 104 -8.48 6.04 -6.06
CA ARG A 104 -9.57 6.23 -7.02
C ARG A 104 -9.49 5.23 -8.18
N MET A 105 -8.34 5.07 -8.81
CA MET A 105 -8.16 4.11 -9.91
C MET A 105 -8.42 2.67 -9.47
N GLN A 106 -8.03 2.30 -8.27
CA GLN A 106 -8.34 0.98 -7.69
C GLN A 106 -9.84 0.82 -7.41
N LEU A 107 -10.49 1.87 -6.91
CA LEU A 107 -11.94 1.88 -6.67
C LEU A 107 -12.72 1.77 -7.99
N GLU A 108 -12.37 2.51 -9.03
CA GLU A 108 -12.96 2.41 -10.37
C GLU A 108 -12.85 0.97 -10.91
N TRP A 109 -11.66 0.37 -10.79
CA TRP A 109 -11.44 -1.02 -11.16
C TRP A 109 -12.33 -1.99 -10.37
N LEU A 110 -12.43 -1.78 -9.04
CA LEU A 110 -13.21 -2.60 -8.12
C LEU A 110 -14.70 -2.52 -8.48
N LEU A 111 -15.26 -1.33 -8.58
CA LEU A 111 -16.69 -1.10 -8.85
C LEU A 111 -17.13 -1.61 -10.23
N ALA A 112 -16.23 -1.60 -11.22
CA ALA A 112 -16.50 -2.17 -12.54
C ALA A 112 -16.62 -3.71 -12.54
N ARG A 113 -16.12 -4.40 -11.50
CA ARG A 113 -16.02 -5.88 -11.47
C ARG A 113 -16.70 -6.53 -10.28
N LYS A 114 -16.87 -5.79 -9.20
CA LYS A 114 -17.40 -6.27 -7.92
C LYS A 114 -18.54 -5.36 -7.47
N LYS A 115 -19.37 -5.87 -6.57
CA LYS A 115 -20.50 -5.12 -6.01
C LYS A 115 -20.33 -5.02 -4.48
N PRO A 116 -19.40 -4.20 -3.99
CA PRO A 116 -19.22 -4.03 -2.57
C PRO A 116 -20.47 -3.43 -1.93
N GLN A 117 -20.80 -3.88 -0.72
CA GLN A 117 -21.81 -3.25 0.11
C GLN A 117 -21.22 -2.07 0.87
N MET A 118 -19.94 -2.18 1.28
CA MET A 118 -19.28 -1.17 2.10
C MET A 118 -17.80 -0.98 1.71
N ILE A 119 -17.35 0.27 1.78
CA ILE A 119 -15.94 0.65 1.74
C ILE A 119 -15.58 1.40 3.02
N LEU A 120 -14.56 0.90 3.75
CA LEU A 120 -13.87 1.68 4.78
C LEU A 120 -12.69 2.38 4.12
N LEU A 121 -12.75 3.71 4.05
CA LEU A 121 -11.72 4.55 3.45
C LEU A 121 -10.90 5.23 4.53
N GLY A 122 -9.65 4.83 4.70
CA GLY A 122 -8.71 5.50 5.59
C GLY A 122 -7.99 6.65 4.89
N LEU A 123 -8.01 7.81 5.50
CA LEU A 123 -7.38 9.03 5.00
C LEU A 123 -6.23 9.47 5.90
N ASP A 124 -5.12 9.84 5.25
CA ASP A 124 -3.86 10.23 5.86
C ASP A 124 -3.37 11.58 5.31
N TYR A 125 -3.31 12.58 6.18
CA TYR A 125 -2.91 13.94 5.81
C TYR A 125 -1.53 14.00 5.12
N ASP A 126 -0.52 13.41 5.74
CA ASP A 126 0.88 13.50 5.31
C ASP A 126 1.17 12.76 4.00
N ILE A 127 0.59 11.57 3.83
CA ILE A 127 0.89 10.70 2.69
C ILE A 127 0.01 11.04 1.50
N GLN A 128 -1.28 11.28 1.71
CA GLN A 128 -2.23 11.43 0.61
C GLN A 128 -2.42 12.87 0.15
N PHE A 129 -2.15 13.87 1.02
CA PHE A 129 -2.43 15.26 0.69
C PHE A 129 -1.19 16.15 0.58
N LEU A 130 -0.04 15.81 1.21
CA LEU A 130 1.17 16.62 1.15
C LEU A 130 2.12 16.22 0.02
N VAL A 131 2.03 14.99 -0.50
CA VAL A 131 2.91 14.51 -1.58
C VAL A 131 2.53 15.13 -2.92
N PRO A 132 3.49 15.29 -3.84
CA PRO A 132 3.17 15.69 -5.22
C PRO A 132 2.29 14.65 -5.91
N PRO A 133 1.37 15.06 -6.82
CA PRO A 133 0.65 14.12 -7.66
C PRO A 133 1.59 13.22 -8.45
N LEU A 134 1.25 11.95 -8.55
CA LEU A 134 2.04 10.97 -9.29
C LEU A 134 1.90 11.18 -10.80
N THR A 135 3.01 11.02 -11.52
CA THR A 135 2.99 11.09 -12.98
C THR A 135 2.31 9.88 -13.60
N THR A 136 1.75 10.03 -14.80
CA THR A 136 1.15 8.91 -15.54
C THR A 136 2.18 7.81 -15.82
N GLU A 137 3.44 8.18 -16.07
CA GLU A 137 4.52 7.21 -16.26
C GLU A 137 4.74 6.36 -15.01
N TYR A 138 4.80 6.97 -13.83
CA TYR A 138 4.90 6.26 -12.56
C TYR A 138 3.73 5.29 -12.36
N LEU A 139 2.50 5.76 -12.58
CA LEU A 139 1.30 4.93 -12.43
C LEU A 139 1.32 3.74 -13.39
N ASN A 140 1.65 3.97 -14.66
CA ASN A 140 1.73 2.91 -15.68
C ASN A 140 2.80 1.86 -15.37
N LYS A 141 3.87 2.25 -14.68
CA LYS A 141 4.94 1.35 -14.28
C LYS A 141 4.59 0.50 -13.05
N TRP A 142 3.93 1.07 -12.06
CA TRP A 142 3.77 0.42 -10.76
C TRP A 142 2.39 -0.14 -10.48
N MET A 143 1.34 0.46 -11.05
CA MET A 143 -0.02 -0.03 -10.86
C MET A 143 -0.33 -1.22 -11.75
N HIS A 144 -1.34 -1.98 -11.37
CA HIS A 144 -1.81 -3.09 -12.18
C HIS A 144 -2.31 -2.59 -13.55
N PRO A 145 -1.96 -3.24 -14.67
CA PRO A 145 -2.33 -2.77 -16.00
C PRO A 145 -3.84 -2.68 -16.23
N GLU A 146 -4.65 -3.48 -15.55
CA GLU A 146 -6.11 -3.35 -15.62
C GLU A 146 -6.66 -2.09 -14.94
N THR A 147 -5.91 -1.45 -14.04
CA THR A 147 -6.31 -0.18 -13.43
C THR A 147 -5.85 1.03 -14.25
N THR A 148 -4.79 0.88 -15.04
CA THR A 148 -4.23 1.96 -15.85
C THR A 148 -4.64 1.91 -17.32
N GLY A 149 -5.19 0.78 -17.78
CA GLY A 149 -5.48 0.54 -19.20
C GLY A 149 -4.25 0.25 -20.07
N VAL A 150 -3.05 0.14 -19.48
CA VAL A 150 -1.83 -0.22 -20.20
C VAL A 150 -1.92 -1.69 -20.65
N PRO A 151 -1.61 -2.03 -21.92
CA PRO A 151 -1.57 -3.43 -22.34
C PRO A 151 -0.59 -4.26 -21.50
N LEU A 152 -1.01 -5.46 -21.06
CA LEU A 152 -0.23 -6.33 -20.19
C LEU A 152 1.18 -6.62 -20.72
N TRP A 153 1.31 -6.83 -22.05
CA TRP A 153 2.61 -7.09 -22.66
C TRP A 153 3.56 -5.89 -22.51
N ARG A 154 3.04 -4.65 -22.69
CA ARG A 154 3.82 -3.42 -22.53
C ARG A 154 4.23 -3.24 -21.08
N PHE A 155 3.33 -3.47 -20.13
CA PHE A 155 3.64 -3.47 -18.69
C PHE A 155 4.76 -4.47 -18.36
N ARG A 156 4.66 -5.71 -18.83
CA ARG A 156 5.66 -6.74 -18.58
C ARG A 156 7.03 -6.42 -19.20
N MET A 157 7.07 -5.75 -20.35
CA MET A 157 8.34 -5.34 -20.99
C MET A 157 9.19 -4.45 -20.09
N GLU A 158 8.58 -3.58 -19.28
CA GLU A 158 9.30 -2.73 -18.31
C GLU A 158 10.06 -3.55 -17.25
N TYR A 159 9.58 -4.76 -16.95
CA TYR A 159 10.15 -5.66 -15.95
C TYR A 159 11.08 -6.73 -16.51
N LEU A 160 11.27 -6.81 -17.83
CA LEU A 160 12.26 -7.71 -18.42
C LEU A 160 13.71 -7.24 -18.20
N ARG A 161 13.91 -6.01 -17.84
CA ARG A 161 15.22 -5.48 -17.51
C ARG A 161 15.75 -6.17 -16.26
N PHE A 162 16.93 -6.78 -16.37
CA PHE A 162 17.58 -7.40 -15.22
C PHE A 162 18.00 -6.36 -14.18
N ASP A 163 17.43 -6.48 -12.98
CA ASP A 163 17.72 -5.64 -11.83
C ASP A 163 18.45 -6.48 -10.79
N VAL A 164 19.73 -6.21 -10.61
CA VAL A 164 20.62 -6.98 -9.71
C VAL A 164 20.13 -6.88 -8.25
N GLU A 165 19.76 -5.68 -7.81
CA GLU A 165 19.35 -5.42 -6.43
C GLU A 165 18.04 -6.14 -6.10
N SER A 166 17.01 -5.93 -6.92
CA SER A 166 15.71 -6.58 -6.73
C SER A 166 15.79 -8.11 -6.88
N THR A 167 16.63 -8.58 -7.80
CA THR A 167 16.90 -10.03 -7.99
C THR A 167 17.56 -10.63 -6.75
N TRP A 168 18.61 -9.97 -6.24
CA TRP A 168 19.27 -10.41 -5.01
C TRP A 168 18.34 -10.37 -3.80
N LEU A 169 17.54 -9.32 -3.67
CA LEU A 169 16.57 -9.18 -2.59
C LEU A 169 15.51 -10.30 -2.62
N ALA A 170 15.03 -10.67 -3.80
CA ALA A 170 14.10 -11.79 -3.96
C ALA A 170 14.72 -13.11 -3.51
N ILE A 171 15.95 -13.41 -3.94
CA ILE A 171 16.70 -14.59 -3.51
C ILE A 171 16.92 -14.58 -2.00
N LYS A 172 17.44 -13.48 -1.47
CA LYS A 172 17.71 -13.30 -0.04
C LYS A 172 16.48 -13.56 0.81
N ARG A 173 15.34 -12.93 0.49
CA ARG A 173 14.08 -13.08 1.25
C ARG A 173 13.52 -14.48 1.24
N ASN A 174 13.63 -15.18 0.13
CA ASN A 174 13.04 -16.51 0.00
C ASN A 174 13.90 -17.62 0.57
N PHE A 175 15.24 -17.53 0.50
CA PHE A 175 16.15 -18.59 0.87
C PHE A 175 16.98 -18.34 2.13
N PHE A 176 17.30 -17.08 2.44
CA PHE A 176 18.23 -16.76 3.53
C PHE A 176 17.59 -16.01 4.70
N GLU A 177 16.44 -15.35 4.49
CA GLU A 177 15.76 -14.68 5.61
C GLU A 177 14.82 -15.66 6.32
N TRP A 178 15.15 -15.96 7.58
CA TRP A 178 14.31 -16.77 8.46
C TRP A 178 12.98 -16.05 8.76
N LYS A 179 13.03 -14.73 9.04
CA LYS A 179 11.86 -13.88 9.21
C LYS A 179 11.92 -12.70 8.24
N VAL A 180 10.88 -12.58 7.46
CA VAL A 180 10.72 -11.46 6.53
C VAL A 180 10.14 -10.24 7.24
N THR A 181 10.46 -9.06 6.73
CA THR A 181 9.92 -7.80 7.26
C THR A 181 8.43 -7.68 7.01
N TYR A 182 7.97 -8.14 5.84
CA TYR A 182 6.58 -8.09 5.40
C TYR A 182 6.15 -9.47 4.91
N LEU A 183 5.06 -10.01 5.45
CA LEU A 183 4.46 -11.26 5.01
C LEU A 183 3.02 -10.97 4.55
N PHE A 184 2.80 -11.03 3.24
CA PHE A 184 1.52 -10.78 2.61
C PHE A 184 0.64 -12.02 2.60
N ASP A 185 -0.61 -11.85 2.99
CA ASP A 185 -1.66 -12.85 2.89
C ASP A 185 -2.58 -12.52 1.70
N PRO A 186 -2.54 -13.29 0.60
CA PRO A 186 -3.39 -13.06 -0.56
C PRO A 186 -4.87 -13.34 -0.32
N GLU A 187 -5.21 -14.06 0.77
CA GLU A 187 -6.61 -14.36 1.10
C GLU A 187 -7.34 -13.17 1.71
N THR A 188 -6.62 -12.35 2.45
CA THR A 188 -7.20 -11.19 3.16
C THR A 188 -6.72 -9.86 2.62
N GLY A 189 -5.64 -9.84 1.82
CA GLY A 189 -4.97 -8.62 1.37
C GLY A 189 -4.12 -7.94 2.44
N HIS A 190 -4.14 -8.45 3.66
CA HIS A 190 -3.36 -7.94 4.79
C HIS A 190 -1.89 -8.38 4.70
N TYR A 191 -0.97 -7.58 5.23
CA TYR A 191 0.40 -8.03 5.47
C TYR A 191 0.79 -7.84 6.93
N SER A 192 1.45 -8.85 7.50
CA SER A 192 1.99 -8.81 8.85
C SER A 192 3.44 -8.33 8.86
N LEU A 193 3.91 -7.92 10.04
CA LEU A 193 5.27 -7.39 10.31
C LEU A 193 6.01 -8.30 11.31
N PRO A 194 6.25 -9.59 11.02
CA PRO A 194 6.67 -10.57 12.02
C PRO A 194 8.00 -10.21 12.70
N LYS A 195 8.94 -9.60 11.97
CA LYS A 195 10.20 -9.15 12.55
C LYS A 195 9.99 -8.03 13.57
N ARG A 196 9.16 -7.04 13.23
CA ARG A 196 8.85 -5.89 14.10
C ARG A 196 8.07 -6.31 15.34
N GLU A 197 7.11 -7.21 15.18
CA GLU A 197 6.34 -7.77 16.30
C GLU A 197 7.22 -8.53 17.30
N ASP A 198 8.24 -9.27 16.80
CA ASP A 198 9.21 -9.90 17.66
C ASP A 198 10.09 -8.92 18.40
N GLU A 199 10.59 -7.87 17.74
CA GLU A 199 11.39 -6.82 18.36
C GLU A 199 10.61 -6.17 19.52
N ILE A 200 9.34 -5.86 19.31
CA ILE A 200 8.44 -5.32 20.33
C ILE A 200 8.28 -6.31 21.51
N ARG A 201 8.00 -7.57 21.20
CA ARG A 201 7.77 -8.61 22.20
C ARG A 201 9.01 -8.91 23.03
N LEU A 202 10.19 -8.88 22.43
CA LEU A 202 11.47 -9.21 23.08
C LEU A 202 11.96 -8.09 23.99
N ASN A 203 11.86 -6.83 23.58
CA ASN A 203 12.38 -5.70 24.36
C ASN A 203 11.68 -4.39 23.97
N TRP A 204 10.49 -4.16 24.53
CA TRP A 204 9.74 -2.93 24.31
C TRP A 204 10.53 -1.65 24.63
N PRO A 205 11.22 -1.50 25.79
CA PRO A 205 11.95 -0.27 26.10
C PRO A 205 13.03 0.07 25.07
N ALA A 206 13.77 -0.93 24.58
CA ALA A 206 14.78 -0.70 23.55
C ALA A 206 14.15 -0.36 22.19
N TYR A 207 13.04 -1.03 21.83
CA TYR A 207 12.29 -0.74 20.63
C TYR A 207 11.73 0.69 20.65
N GLU A 208 11.08 1.07 21.75
CA GLU A 208 10.50 2.40 21.94
C GLU A 208 11.57 3.50 21.80
N ALA A 209 12.70 3.37 22.50
CA ALA A 209 13.81 4.31 22.42
C ALA A 209 14.40 4.42 21.00
N ALA A 210 14.34 3.34 20.21
CA ALA A 210 14.84 3.32 18.84
C ALA A 210 13.87 3.95 17.84
N GLN A 211 12.56 3.75 18.02
CA GLN A 211 11.54 4.12 17.03
C GLN A 211 10.88 5.49 17.28
N PHE A 212 10.69 5.88 18.56
CA PHE A 212 10.00 7.12 18.91
C PHE A 212 11.00 8.27 19.13
N ARG A 213 11.49 8.78 18.01
CA ARG A 213 12.40 9.93 17.98
C ARG A 213 11.68 11.15 17.43
N GLY A 214 12.19 12.35 17.73
CA GLY A 214 11.62 13.59 17.22
C GLY A 214 11.49 13.58 15.68
N MET A 215 10.38 14.10 15.20
CA MET A 215 10.10 14.23 13.76
C MET A 215 10.60 15.58 13.24
N PRO A 216 11.19 15.63 12.03
CA PRO A 216 11.53 16.91 11.40
C PRO A 216 10.26 17.71 11.11
N LYS A 217 10.37 19.04 11.11
CA LYS A 217 9.27 19.90 10.71
C LYS A 217 8.91 19.67 9.25
N GLU A 218 7.62 19.51 9.00
CA GLU A 218 7.06 19.38 7.66
C GLU A 218 6.70 20.77 7.12
N SER A 219 7.23 21.09 5.95
CA SER A 219 7.00 22.38 5.30
C SER A 219 5.97 22.33 4.16
N ARG A 220 5.61 21.12 3.72
CA ARG A 220 4.61 20.94 2.66
C ARG A 220 3.21 21.23 3.19
N LYS A 221 2.33 21.68 2.30
CA LYS A 221 0.92 21.95 2.56
C LYS A 221 0.02 21.04 1.75
N ALA A 222 -1.23 20.88 2.23
CA ALA A 222 -2.23 20.11 1.52
C ALA A 222 -2.48 20.67 0.12
N ARG A 223 -2.54 19.77 -0.87
CA ARG A 223 -2.66 20.09 -2.29
C ARG A 223 -4.09 19.93 -2.78
N PRO A 224 -4.66 20.95 -3.47
CA PRO A 224 -6.03 20.90 -3.97
C PRO A 224 -6.33 19.74 -4.92
N GLU A 225 -5.34 19.29 -5.70
CA GLU A 225 -5.48 18.20 -6.66
C GLU A 225 -5.94 16.89 -5.99
N HIS A 226 -5.49 16.64 -4.77
CA HIS A 226 -5.90 15.45 -4.00
C HIS A 226 -7.33 15.55 -3.47
N GLU A 227 -7.82 16.75 -3.21
CA GLU A 227 -9.22 16.97 -2.83
C GLU A 227 -10.17 16.67 -3.99
N GLU A 228 -9.75 16.92 -5.23
CA GLU A 228 -10.52 16.56 -6.41
C GLU A 228 -10.62 15.04 -6.58
N ASP A 229 -9.51 14.32 -6.41
CA ASP A 229 -9.54 12.85 -6.39
C ASP A 229 -10.47 12.31 -5.28
N LEU A 230 -10.47 12.95 -4.09
CA LEU A 230 -11.38 12.58 -2.99
C LEU A 230 -12.85 12.82 -3.35
N ARG A 231 -13.20 13.97 -3.99
CA ARG A 231 -14.56 14.23 -4.47
C ARG A 231 -15.02 13.15 -5.46
N GLN A 232 -14.14 12.75 -6.37
CA GLN A 232 -14.45 11.70 -7.35
C GLN A 232 -14.63 10.34 -6.68
N ILE A 233 -13.82 9.99 -5.68
CA ILE A 233 -14.01 8.76 -4.88
C ILE A 233 -15.40 8.77 -4.22
N VAL A 234 -15.76 9.86 -3.55
CA VAL A 234 -17.06 9.98 -2.86
C VAL A 234 -18.23 9.94 -3.85
N ALA A 235 -18.09 10.58 -5.02
CA ALA A 235 -19.09 10.55 -6.07
C ALA A 235 -19.30 9.12 -6.61
N LEU A 236 -18.23 8.38 -6.90
CA LEU A 236 -18.28 6.99 -7.34
C LEU A 236 -19.00 6.09 -6.34
N LEU A 237 -18.70 6.21 -5.05
CA LEU A 237 -19.33 5.42 -4.00
C LEU A 237 -20.84 5.70 -3.93
N ARG A 238 -21.25 6.97 -4.02
CA ARG A 238 -22.68 7.37 -4.05
C ARG A 238 -23.39 6.87 -5.28
N GLU A 239 -22.80 7.02 -6.46
CA GLU A 239 -23.35 6.57 -7.74
C GLU A 239 -23.63 5.06 -7.74
N HIS A 240 -22.75 4.27 -7.14
CA HIS A 240 -22.88 2.82 -7.06
C HIS A 240 -23.68 2.34 -5.84
N GLY A 241 -24.18 3.25 -5.01
CA GLY A 241 -24.97 2.91 -3.81
C GLY A 241 -24.14 2.15 -2.73
N VAL A 242 -22.84 2.38 -2.70
CA VAL A 242 -21.93 1.71 -1.74
C VAL A 242 -21.88 2.52 -0.44
N GLU A 243 -22.11 1.85 0.70
CA GLU A 243 -21.92 2.48 2.00
C GLU A 243 -20.44 2.85 2.19
N SER A 244 -20.16 4.11 2.55
CA SER A 244 -18.81 4.57 2.82
C SER A 244 -18.63 4.90 4.31
N ARG A 245 -17.60 4.33 4.91
CA ARG A 245 -17.10 4.69 6.24
C ARG A 245 -15.74 5.38 6.05
N VAL A 246 -15.72 6.69 6.22
CA VAL A 246 -14.49 7.48 6.09
C VAL A 246 -13.86 7.68 7.45
N VAL A 247 -12.58 7.38 7.56
CA VAL A 247 -11.80 7.47 8.79
C VAL A 247 -10.58 8.35 8.57
N LEU A 248 -10.40 9.38 9.40
CA LEU A 248 -9.10 10.06 9.53
C LEU A 248 -8.26 9.25 10.51
N ASN A 249 -7.18 8.67 10.00
CA ASN A 249 -6.30 7.81 10.78
C ASN A 249 -5.57 8.61 11.88
N PRO A 250 -5.29 8.00 13.05
CA PRO A 250 -4.58 8.65 14.13
C PRO A 250 -3.14 8.95 13.72
N MET A 251 -2.67 10.12 14.12
CA MET A 251 -1.28 10.53 13.95
C MET A 251 -0.65 10.70 15.32
N HIS A 252 0.43 9.95 15.59
CA HIS A 252 1.15 10.08 16.85
C HIS A 252 1.48 11.55 17.14
N HIS A 253 1.43 11.99 18.40
CA HIS A 253 1.62 13.40 18.77
C HIS A 253 2.93 14.00 18.22
N MET A 254 4.01 13.20 18.11
CA MET A 254 5.27 13.65 17.52
C MET A 254 5.15 13.98 16.03
N LEU A 255 4.40 13.18 15.28
CA LEU A 255 4.13 13.43 13.86
C LEU A 255 3.21 14.64 13.71
N LEU A 256 2.14 14.70 14.49
CA LEU A 256 1.18 15.81 14.48
C LEU A 256 1.88 17.14 14.79
N ALA A 257 2.80 17.17 15.76
CA ALA A 257 3.59 18.37 16.10
C ALA A 257 4.55 18.81 14.99
N SER A 258 4.80 17.98 13.98
CA SER A 258 5.65 18.36 12.84
C SER A 258 4.94 19.22 11.80
N PHE A 259 3.60 19.18 11.73
CA PHE A 259 2.79 19.88 10.73
C PHE A 259 2.50 21.33 11.08
N ASP A 260 2.17 22.12 10.03
CA ASP A 260 1.50 23.42 10.20
C ASP A 260 0.08 23.18 10.71
N ARG A 261 -0.20 23.66 11.90
CA ARG A 261 -1.50 23.45 12.56
C ARG A 261 -2.66 24.06 11.79
N ALA A 262 -2.48 25.24 11.22
CA ALA A 262 -3.54 25.92 10.48
C ALA A 262 -3.88 25.18 9.18
N ASP A 263 -2.88 24.69 8.46
CA ASP A 263 -3.10 23.89 7.25
C ASP A 263 -3.78 22.56 7.57
N PHE A 264 -3.37 21.91 8.65
CA PHE A 264 -3.97 20.65 9.09
C PHE A 264 -5.45 20.79 9.45
N GLU A 265 -5.84 21.83 10.23
CA GLU A 265 -7.25 22.09 10.57
C GLU A 265 -8.08 22.49 9.34
N ALA A 266 -7.49 23.29 8.46
CA ALA A 266 -8.14 23.63 7.20
C ALA A 266 -8.38 22.39 6.33
N TRP A 267 -7.40 21.48 6.25
CA TRP A 267 -7.55 20.19 5.57
C TRP A 267 -8.68 19.35 6.18
N LYS A 268 -8.72 19.17 7.50
CA LYS A 268 -9.80 18.42 8.17
C LYS A 268 -11.18 18.98 7.82
N SER A 269 -11.30 20.30 7.84
CA SER A 269 -12.56 20.96 7.52
C SER A 269 -12.99 20.69 6.07
N ARG A 270 -12.05 20.75 5.11
CA ARG A 270 -12.33 20.47 3.69
C ARG A 270 -12.69 19.00 3.46
N VAL A 271 -11.98 18.06 4.09
CA VAL A 271 -12.30 16.64 4.02
C VAL A 271 -13.70 16.34 4.56
N LYS A 272 -14.05 16.91 5.72
CA LYS A 272 -15.41 16.78 6.29
C LYS A 272 -16.49 17.37 5.37
N ALA A 273 -16.21 18.49 4.72
CA ALA A 273 -17.14 19.09 3.75
C ALA A 273 -17.34 18.20 2.50
N ILE A 274 -16.31 17.51 2.03
CA ILE A 274 -16.39 16.61 0.86
C ILE A 274 -17.10 15.29 1.22
N CYS A 275 -16.69 14.66 2.33
CA CYS A 275 -17.13 13.32 2.69
C CYS A 275 -18.48 13.31 3.44
N GLY A 276 -18.83 14.39 4.14
CA GLY A 276 -19.94 14.46 5.07
C GLY A 276 -19.57 13.82 6.41
N GLU A 277 -20.08 12.63 6.68
CA GLU A 277 -19.76 11.91 7.91
C GLU A 277 -18.36 11.30 7.89
N VAL A 278 -17.56 11.64 8.92
CA VAL A 278 -16.18 11.19 9.05
C VAL A 278 -15.90 10.80 10.50
N SER A 279 -15.37 9.61 10.71
CA SER A 279 -14.82 9.20 12.01
C SER A 279 -13.41 9.78 12.16
N ASP A 280 -13.26 10.84 12.92
CA ASP A 280 -12.00 11.57 13.07
C ASP A 280 -11.23 11.08 14.30
N PHE A 281 -10.21 10.26 14.07
CA PHE A 281 -9.27 9.81 15.09
C PHE A 281 -7.91 10.48 15.02
N SER A 282 -7.74 11.44 14.09
CA SER A 282 -6.44 12.04 13.79
C SER A 282 -5.75 12.68 15.00
N GLU A 283 -6.54 13.12 15.98
CA GLU A 283 -6.07 13.76 17.21
C GLU A 283 -6.68 13.12 18.47
N GLU A 284 -7.19 11.88 18.38
CA GLU A 284 -7.81 11.20 19.51
C GLU A 284 -6.82 11.00 20.65
N PRO A 285 -6.97 11.71 21.80
CA PRO A 285 -5.96 11.73 22.85
C PRO A 285 -5.66 10.36 23.44
N ALA A 286 -6.67 9.48 23.50
CA ALA A 286 -6.53 8.13 24.00
C ALA A 286 -5.61 7.25 23.13
N LEU A 287 -5.40 7.62 21.87
CA LEU A 287 -4.52 6.93 20.95
C LEU A 287 -3.17 7.64 20.80
N ILE A 288 -3.19 8.93 20.43
CA ILE A 288 -2.01 9.64 19.91
C ILE A 288 -0.92 9.89 20.95
N GLN A 289 -1.24 9.78 22.26
CA GLN A 289 -0.30 10.02 23.36
C GLN A 289 0.35 8.73 23.87
N ASP A 290 -0.14 7.56 23.49
CA ASP A 290 0.39 6.28 23.99
C ASP A 290 1.16 5.53 22.91
N ASN A 291 2.48 5.46 23.04
CA ASN A 291 3.38 4.76 22.12
C ASN A 291 2.99 3.29 21.89
N ARG A 292 2.29 2.66 22.84
CA ARG A 292 1.85 1.25 22.73
C ARG A 292 0.77 1.03 21.69
N PHE A 293 0.14 2.08 21.15
CA PHE A 293 -0.77 2.01 20.01
C PHE A 293 -0.07 2.20 18.66
N PHE A 294 1.24 2.38 18.64
CA PHE A 294 2.00 2.64 17.43
C PHE A 294 3.20 1.71 17.30
N TYR A 295 3.59 1.42 16.06
CA TYR A 295 4.88 0.82 15.74
C TYR A 295 6.00 1.88 15.74
N GLU A 296 5.73 3.04 15.22
CA GLU A 296 6.53 4.27 15.22
C GLU A 296 5.59 5.46 14.95
N PRO A 297 6.07 6.72 15.01
CA PRO A 297 5.18 7.89 14.91
C PRO A 297 4.28 7.95 13.67
N VAL A 298 4.61 7.20 12.61
CA VAL A 298 3.83 7.19 11.35
C VAL A 298 2.75 6.10 11.32
N HIS A 299 2.99 4.93 11.91
CA HIS A 299 2.09 3.78 11.79
C HIS A 299 1.53 3.35 13.16
N PHE A 300 0.22 3.40 13.30
CA PHE A 300 -0.46 2.75 14.41
C PHE A 300 -0.44 1.21 14.25
N ASN A 301 -0.74 0.47 15.29
CA ASN A 301 -0.75 -1.00 15.29
C ASN A 301 -2.18 -1.57 15.31
N ALA A 302 -2.29 -2.90 15.25
CA ALA A 302 -3.58 -3.58 15.22
C ALA A 302 -4.46 -3.31 16.46
N LYS A 303 -3.88 -3.02 17.64
CA LYS A 303 -4.65 -2.65 18.83
C LYS A 303 -5.41 -1.33 18.63
N ALA A 304 -4.71 -0.33 18.05
CA ALA A 304 -5.36 0.94 17.68
C ALA A 304 -6.39 0.73 16.57
N GLY A 305 -6.07 -0.13 15.58
CA GLY A 305 -7.00 -0.51 14.52
C GLY A 305 -8.31 -1.08 15.07
N ARG A 306 -8.25 -2.07 15.95
CA ARG A 306 -9.44 -2.65 16.60
C ARG A 306 -10.21 -1.61 17.40
N TRP A 307 -9.54 -0.82 18.21
CA TRP A 307 -10.14 0.25 19.01
C TRP A 307 -10.94 1.25 18.17
N MET A 308 -10.42 1.59 16.99
CA MET A 308 -11.11 2.48 16.04
C MET A 308 -12.28 1.80 15.36
N LEU A 309 -12.14 0.54 14.91
CA LEU A 309 -13.22 -0.22 14.30
C LEU A 309 -14.42 -0.37 15.25
N GLU A 310 -14.18 -0.65 16.53
CA GLU A 310 -15.24 -0.69 17.55
C GLU A 310 -16.04 0.63 17.59
N ARG A 311 -15.38 1.78 17.48
CA ARG A 311 -16.06 3.08 17.46
C ARG A 311 -16.77 3.38 16.15
N VAL A 312 -16.20 2.96 15.03
CA VAL A 312 -16.84 3.11 13.71
C VAL A 312 -18.14 2.30 13.62
N PHE A 313 -18.19 1.10 14.24
CA PHE A 313 -19.32 0.20 14.11
C PHE A 313 -20.27 0.20 15.32
N LEU A 314 -19.76 0.32 16.56
CA LEU A 314 -20.59 0.15 17.77
C LEU A 314 -21.19 1.46 18.31
N THR A 315 -20.60 2.62 18.00
CA THR A 315 -21.16 3.90 18.48
C THR A 315 -22.43 4.32 17.77
N LYS A 316 -22.75 3.77 16.60
CA LYS A 316 -24.01 4.06 15.87
C LYS A 316 -25.23 3.27 16.34
N THR A 317 -25.07 2.28 17.19
CA THR A 317 -26.22 1.51 17.74
C THR A 317 -27.03 2.25 18.80
N LYS A 318 -26.71 3.52 19.09
CA LYS A 318 -27.44 4.38 20.05
C LYS A 318 -27.99 5.65 19.41
N ALA A 319 -28.54 5.59 18.21
CA ALA A 319 -29.52 6.59 17.79
C ALA A 319 -30.92 5.98 17.98
N PRO A 320 -31.83 6.62 18.71
CA PRO A 320 -33.17 6.12 19.01
C PRO A 320 -34.02 5.97 17.74
#